data_11688079a37ea84ea8ca9a3846ee8759
#
_entry.id   11688079a37ea84ea8ca9a3846ee8759
#
_cell.length_a   1.000
_cell.length_b   1.000
_cell.length_c   1.000
_cell.angle_alpha   90.00
_cell.angle_beta   90.00
_cell.angle_gamma   90.00
#
_symmetry.space_group_name_H-M   'P 1'
#
loop_
_entity.id
_entity.type
_entity.pdbx_description
1 polymer ?
#
loop_
_entity_poly.entity_id
_entity_poly.type
_entity_poly.pdbx_seq_one_letter_code
_entity_poly.pdbx_strand_id
1 'polypeptide(L)'
;MRFETRAVHAGGSPDRETGAATPPIHLSTTFEHGPAGEARGGHIYIRESNPTQSRLEEALAAIEGGEGALVFASGVAAGAAYLQALEPGSHVLFHRDIYYAFRTMAQEYLPRWGLESSFADLTDLAAARAGIRPNTRLLWAETPTNPLMQVLDLRALAAEASRAGARLLVDGTFATPALQRPLELGADVVLHSTTKYLGGHSDVLGGALVVRARDDRFARVQHNRHILGPIASPFASWMVLRGLRTLACRVERQSANALAIARALEGHPRLVAVHYPGLLSNPGHEVAKRQMSAFGAMMALRVAGGRDGAVGVARRVRLFTNATSLGGVESLLEHRVSVESPDTTTPDDLLRLSIGLEHPDDLIEDLRQALDGG
;
A
#
# COMPACT_ATOMS: atom_id res chain seq x y z
N MET A 1 -13.42 15.83 -12.42
CA MET A 1 -11.98 15.99 -12.75
C MET A 1 -11.38 14.59 -12.87
N ARG A 2 -10.56 14.33 -13.90
CA ARG A 2 -9.90 13.01 -14.08
C ARG A 2 -8.80 12.81 -13.06
N PHE A 3 -8.36 11.55 -12.88
CA PHE A 3 -7.38 11.18 -11.85
C PHE A 3 -6.06 11.97 -11.96
N GLU A 4 -5.49 12.03 -13.16
CA GLU A 4 -4.20 12.70 -13.43
C GLU A 4 -4.24 14.18 -13.02
N THR A 5 -5.34 14.86 -13.37
CA THR A 5 -5.54 16.27 -13.01
C THR A 5 -5.70 16.44 -11.50
N ARG A 6 -6.43 15.52 -10.83
CA ARG A 6 -6.56 15.54 -9.37
C ARG A 6 -5.20 15.32 -8.69
N ALA A 7 -4.41 14.36 -9.15
CA ALA A 7 -3.09 14.06 -8.60
C ALA A 7 -2.12 15.25 -8.70
N VAL A 8 -2.23 16.05 -9.76
CA VAL A 8 -1.41 17.28 -9.93
C VAL A 8 -1.87 18.42 -9.03
N HIS A 9 -3.17 18.61 -8.83
CA HIS A 9 -3.72 19.82 -8.23
C HIS A 9 -4.18 19.69 -6.79
N ALA A 10 -4.61 18.49 -6.34
CA ALA A 10 -5.11 18.31 -4.99
C ALA A 10 -4.01 18.57 -3.94
N GLY A 11 -4.33 19.34 -2.91
CA GLY A 11 -3.40 19.75 -1.87
C GLY A 11 -2.27 20.69 -2.34
N GLY A 12 -2.15 20.93 -3.64
CA GLY A 12 -1.08 21.70 -4.29
C GLY A 12 -1.43 23.14 -4.63
N SER A 13 -2.45 23.75 -4.04
CA SER A 13 -2.81 25.14 -4.28
C SER A 13 -1.63 26.09 -4.01
N PRO A 14 -1.43 27.11 -4.85
CA PRO A 14 -0.38 28.11 -4.63
C PRO A 14 -0.46 28.74 -3.24
N ASP A 15 0.70 29.12 -2.71
CA ASP A 15 0.78 29.83 -1.44
C ASP A 15 0.11 31.21 -1.57
N ARG A 16 -0.84 31.48 -0.67
CA ARG A 16 -1.61 32.73 -0.74
C ARG A 16 -0.83 33.97 -0.31
N GLU A 17 0.20 33.78 0.52
CA GLU A 17 1.00 34.88 1.04
C GLU A 17 2.03 35.34 0.02
N THR A 18 2.72 34.39 -0.62
CA THR A 18 3.85 34.68 -1.53
C THR A 18 3.52 34.53 -3.00
N GLY A 19 2.41 33.88 -3.34
CA GLY A 19 2.06 33.50 -4.71
C GLY A 19 2.89 32.33 -5.26
N ALA A 20 3.71 31.68 -4.44
CA ALA A 20 4.53 30.54 -4.87
C ALA A 20 3.66 29.39 -5.38
N ALA A 21 3.97 28.86 -6.57
CA ALA A 21 3.23 27.76 -7.19
C ALA A 21 3.36 26.44 -6.43
N THR A 22 4.45 26.25 -5.69
CA THR A 22 4.67 25.10 -4.82
C THR A 22 4.38 25.49 -3.38
N PRO A 23 3.53 24.74 -2.64
CA PRO A 23 3.23 25.05 -1.25
C PRO A 23 4.48 24.98 -0.36
N PRO A 24 4.61 25.87 0.64
CA PRO A 24 5.73 25.87 1.57
C PRO A 24 5.69 24.65 2.52
N ILE A 25 6.85 24.36 3.13
CA ILE A 25 6.96 23.38 4.22
C ILE A 25 6.87 24.14 5.55
N HIS A 26 5.83 23.85 6.34
CA HIS A 26 5.67 24.44 7.66
C HIS A 26 6.29 23.49 8.70
N LEU A 27 7.51 23.81 9.18
CA LEU A 27 8.21 23.00 10.17
C LEU A 27 7.82 23.33 11.62
N SER A 28 7.02 24.41 11.84
CA SER A 28 6.62 24.83 13.18
C SER A 28 5.92 23.70 13.93
N THR A 29 6.34 23.48 15.19
CA THR A 29 5.67 22.55 16.11
C THR A 29 4.51 23.20 16.86
N THR A 30 4.52 24.52 17.01
CA THR A 30 3.51 25.29 17.75
C THR A 30 3.02 26.44 16.91
N PHE A 31 1.76 26.81 17.11
CA PHE A 31 1.08 27.87 16.39
C PHE A 31 0.46 28.87 17.35
N GLU A 32 0.37 30.14 16.95
CA GLU A 32 -0.26 31.17 17.75
C GLU A 32 -1.76 30.90 17.92
N HIS A 33 -2.25 31.05 19.13
CA HIS A 33 -3.66 30.92 19.46
C HIS A 33 -4.16 32.14 20.28
N GLY A 34 -5.45 32.31 20.37
CA GLY A 34 -6.07 33.33 21.22
C GLY A 34 -5.93 33.01 22.69
N PRO A 35 -6.25 33.98 23.59
CA PRO A 35 -6.06 33.82 25.04
C PRO A 35 -6.93 32.72 25.66
N ALA A 36 -8.02 32.31 25.02
CA ALA A 36 -8.83 31.17 25.45
C ALA A 36 -8.55 29.87 24.64
N GLY A 37 -7.43 29.81 23.91
CA GLY A 37 -7.01 28.63 23.14
C GLY A 37 -7.57 28.56 21.73
N GLU A 38 -8.17 29.61 21.20
CA GLU A 38 -8.72 29.62 19.85
C GLU A 38 -7.62 29.53 18.78
N ALA A 39 -7.67 28.53 17.93
CA ALA A 39 -6.72 28.33 16.85
C ALA A 39 -6.88 29.42 15.77
N ARG A 40 -5.90 30.36 15.64
CA ARG A 40 -5.99 31.47 14.67
C ARG A 40 -5.89 31.02 13.21
N GLY A 41 -5.08 30.00 12.94
CA GLY A 41 -4.90 29.43 11.60
C GLY A 41 -5.44 28.02 11.45
N GLY A 42 -6.28 27.55 12.37
CA GLY A 42 -6.80 26.16 12.37
C GLY A 42 -5.82 25.12 12.93
N HIS A 43 -4.65 25.55 13.43
CA HIS A 43 -3.62 24.69 14.01
C HIS A 43 -3.20 25.21 15.37
N ILE A 44 -2.88 24.32 16.32
CA ILE A 44 -2.37 24.67 17.66
C ILE A 44 -1.01 24.00 17.86
N TYR A 45 -0.92 22.71 17.58
CA TYR A 45 0.28 21.92 17.80
C TYR A 45 0.43 20.82 16.74
N ILE A 46 1.67 20.61 16.26
CA ILE A 46 1.99 19.74 15.13
C ILE A 46 1.47 18.30 15.27
N ARG A 47 1.41 17.76 16.51
CA ARG A 47 0.95 16.38 16.76
C ARG A 47 -0.56 16.24 16.48
N GLU A 48 -1.31 17.32 16.58
CA GLU A 48 -2.72 17.35 16.21
C GLU A 48 -2.89 17.58 14.71
N SER A 49 -2.29 18.66 14.19
CA SER A 49 -2.33 19.03 12.79
C SER A 49 -1.21 20.00 12.41
N ASN A 50 -0.89 20.05 11.11
CA ASN A 50 0.08 20.97 10.53
C ASN A 50 -0.34 21.30 9.09
N PRO A 51 -0.17 22.53 8.59
CA PRO A 51 -0.59 22.90 7.23
C PRO A 51 -0.06 21.99 6.13
N THR A 52 1.18 21.52 6.24
CA THR A 52 1.80 20.63 5.23
C THR A 52 1.20 19.22 5.28
N GLN A 53 0.95 18.69 6.48
CA GLN A 53 0.24 17.41 6.65
C GLN A 53 -1.18 17.49 6.08
N SER A 54 -1.92 18.56 6.40
CA SER A 54 -3.30 18.76 5.94
C SER A 54 -3.41 18.81 4.42
N ARG A 55 -2.43 19.42 3.73
CA ARG A 55 -2.37 19.43 2.26
C ARG A 55 -2.20 18.01 1.69
N LEU A 56 -1.37 17.18 2.31
CA LEU A 56 -1.21 15.79 1.89
C LEU A 56 -2.49 14.98 2.17
N GLU A 57 -3.15 15.18 3.32
CA GLU A 57 -4.42 14.55 3.65
C GLU A 57 -5.52 14.92 2.65
N GLU A 58 -5.60 16.21 2.27
CA GLU A 58 -6.51 16.68 1.21
C GLU A 58 -6.24 15.99 -0.14
N ALA A 59 -4.97 15.91 -0.53
CA ALA A 59 -4.56 15.27 -1.79
C ALA A 59 -4.94 13.79 -1.81
N LEU A 60 -4.63 13.05 -0.73
CA LEU A 60 -4.92 11.62 -0.62
C LEU A 60 -6.43 11.33 -0.63
N ALA A 61 -7.21 12.11 0.12
CA ALA A 61 -8.66 11.99 0.10
C ALA A 61 -9.23 12.23 -1.31
N ALA A 62 -8.73 13.25 -2.00
CA ALA A 62 -9.20 13.60 -3.34
C ALA A 62 -8.87 12.52 -4.40
N ILE A 63 -7.67 11.93 -4.37
CA ILE A 63 -7.27 10.92 -5.37
C ILE A 63 -7.90 9.55 -5.12
N GLU A 64 -8.17 9.18 -3.86
CA GLU A 64 -8.89 7.96 -3.49
C GLU A 64 -10.40 8.10 -3.62
N GLY A 65 -10.93 9.32 -3.64
CA GLY A 65 -12.37 9.58 -3.62
C GLY A 65 -13.00 9.41 -2.24
N GLY A 66 -12.22 9.63 -1.18
CA GLY A 66 -12.68 9.56 0.22
C GLY A 66 -13.10 10.92 0.77
N GLU A 67 -13.82 10.91 1.89
CA GLU A 67 -14.22 12.12 2.62
C GLU A 67 -13.13 12.64 3.55
N GLY A 68 -12.17 11.78 3.95
CA GLY A 68 -11.09 12.16 4.85
C GLY A 68 -9.87 11.28 4.71
N ALA A 69 -8.72 11.85 5.05
CA ALA A 69 -7.46 11.12 5.17
C ALA A 69 -6.71 11.53 6.44
N LEU A 70 -5.87 10.63 6.93
CA LEU A 70 -4.92 10.87 8.02
C LEU A 70 -3.56 10.34 7.61
N VAL A 71 -2.51 11.14 7.83
CA VAL A 71 -1.13 10.74 7.53
C VAL A 71 -0.35 10.37 8.80
N PHE A 72 0.56 9.41 8.66
CA PHE A 72 1.28 8.74 9.74
C PHE A 72 2.76 8.61 9.42
N ALA A 73 3.57 8.33 10.45
CA ALA A 73 5.01 8.13 10.32
C ALA A 73 5.40 6.91 9.45
N SER A 74 4.51 5.93 9.29
CA SER A 74 4.69 4.75 8.43
C SER A 74 3.35 4.08 8.11
N GLY A 75 3.32 3.20 7.10
CA GLY A 75 2.14 2.38 6.81
C GLY A 75 1.74 1.48 7.99
N VAL A 76 2.73 0.92 8.70
CA VAL A 76 2.49 0.11 9.89
C VAL A 76 1.85 0.94 11.02
N ALA A 77 2.34 2.17 11.22
CA ALA A 77 1.75 3.08 12.21
C ALA A 77 0.30 3.45 11.87
N ALA A 78 -0.02 3.62 10.58
CA ALA A 78 -1.38 3.86 10.11
C ALA A 78 -2.30 2.67 10.44
N GLY A 79 -1.89 1.45 10.10
CA GLY A 79 -2.64 0.25 10.40
C GLY A 79 -2.81 0.00 11.89
N ALA A 80 -1.75 0.19 12.68
CA ALA A 80 -1.80 0.07 14.14
C ALA A 80 -2.82 1.05 14.77
N ALA A 81 -2.80 2.32 14.34
CA ALA A 81 -3.75 3.33 14.83
C ALA A 81 -5.21 2.95 14.53
N TYR A 82 -5.47 2.33 13.36
CA TYR A 82 -6.80 1.85 13.01
C TYR A 82 -7.23 0.65 13.87
N LEU A 83 -6.33 -0.33 14.05
CA LEU A 83 -6.60 -1.50 14.89
C LEU A 83 -6.86 -1.12 16.36
N GLN A 84 -6.09 -0.18 16.90
CA GLN A 84 -6.29 0.36 18.26
C GLN A 84 -7.59 1.18 18.41
N ALA A 85 -8.24 1.57 17.32
CA ALA A 85 -9.54 2.20 17.37
C ALA A 85 -10.71 1.19 17.44
N LEU A 86 -10.44 -0.12 17.35
CA LEU A 86 -11.44 -1.17 17.58
C LEU A 86 -11.74 -1.34 19.07
N GLU A 87 -12.96 -1.72 19.39
CA GLU A 87 -13.32 -2.06 20.77
C GLU A 87 -12.69 -3.38 21.20
N PRO A 88 -12.25 -3.52 22.45
CA PRO A 88 -11.85 -4.81 23.00
C PRO A 88 -12.92 -5.89 22.78
N GLY A 89 -12.50 -7.11 22.50
CA GLY A 89 -13.38 -8.22 22.11
C GLY A 89 -13.73 -8.24 20.61
N SER A 90 -13.34 -7.23 19.84
CA SER A 90 -13.54 -7.26 18.39
C SER A 90 -12.62 -8.27 17.70
N HIS A 91 -13.18 -8.99 16.71
CA HIS A 91 -12.41 -9.89 15.84
C HIS A 91 -12.06 -9.22 14.52
N VAL A 92 -10.81 -9.46 14.07
CA VAL A 92 -10.29 -9.03 12.76
C VAL A 92 -9.99 -10.26 11.92
N LEU A 93 -10.61 -10.36 10.75
CA LEU A 93 -10.34 -11.40 9.78
C LEU A 93 -9.35 -10.86 8.74
N PHE A 94 -8.13 -11.39 8.75
CA PHE A 94 -7.09 -11.03 7.79
C PHE A 94 -7.07 -11.99 6.61
N HIS A 95 -6.71 -11.47 5.42
CA HIS A 95 -6.23 -12.35 4.36
C HIS A 95 -4.96 -13.07 4.80
N ARG A 96 -4.82 -14.36 4.44
CA ARG A 96 -3.67 -15.17 4.87
C ARG A 96 -2.32 -14.67 4.32
N ASP A 97 -2.31 -14.04 3.14
CA ASP A 97 -1.13 -13.50 2.48
C ASP A 97 -1.14 -11.96 2.57
N ILE A 98 -0.69 -11.45 3.70
CA ILE A 98 -0.57 -10.00 3.99
C ILE A 98 0.86 -9.65 4.35
N TYR A 99 1.16 -8.36 4.29
CA TYR A 99 2.45 -7.84 4.72
C TYR A 99 2.83 -8.34 6.11
N TYR A 100 4.05 -8.89 6.25
CA TYR A 100 4.49 -9.63 7.43
C TYR A 100 4.33 -8.88 8.75
N ALA A 101 4.55 -7.54 8.77
CA ALA A 101 4.41 -6.78 10.00
C ALA A 101 2.99 -6.76 10.55
N PHE A 102 1.95 -6.83 9.69
CA PHE A 102 0.57 -6.96 10.16
C PHE A 102 0.26 -8.39 10.62
N ARG A 103 0.90 -9.41 10.05
CA ARG A 103 0.83 -10.78 10.55
C ARG A 103 1.42 -10.87 11.96
N THR A 104 2.63 -10.34 12.16
CA THR A 104 3.27 -10.27 13.48
C THR A 104 2.42 -9.46 14.47
N MET A 105 1.88 -8.33 14.04
CA MET A 105 0.99 -7.52 14.87
C MET A 105 -0.28 -8.27 15.29
N ALA A 106 -0.88 -9.03 14.38
CA ALA A 106 -2.06 -9.84 14.66
C ALA A 106 -1.77 -10.94 15.72
N GLN A 107 -0.59 -11.52 15.68
CA GLN A 107 -0.20 -12.60 16.59
C GLN A 107 0.27 -12.10 17.96
N GLU A 108 1.05 -11.00 17.99
CA GLU A 108 1.73 -10.57 19.21
C GLU A 108 1.05 -9.41 19.93
N TYR A 109 0.44 -8.47 19.18
CA TYR A 109 -0.04 -7.20 19.72
C TYR A 109 -1.57 -7.16 19.87
N LEU A 110 -2.34 -7.69 18.92
CA LEU A 110 -3.80 -7.66 19.00
C LEU A 110 -4.32 -8.32 20.29
N PRO A 111 -3.81 -9.49 20.75
CA PRO A 111 -4.23 -10.07 22.01
C PRO A 111 -3.98 -9.16 23.21
N ARG A 112 -2.88 -8.41 23.21
CA ARG A 112 -2.56 -7.43 24.27
C ARG A 112 -3.49 -6.22 24.27
N TRP A 113 -4.09 -5.91 23.13
CA TRP A 113 -5.10 -4.86 22.99
C TRP A 113 -6.54 -5.38 23.21
N GLY A 114 -6.67 -6.66 23.60
CA GLY A 114 -7.96 -7.30 23.81
C GLY A 114 -8.70 -7.61 22.51
N LEU A 115 -8.00 -7.69 21.37
CA LEU A 115 -8.57 -8.00 20.07
C LEU A 115 -8.30 -9.47 19.69
N GLU A 116 -9.25 -10.06 18.97
CA GLU A 116 -9.10 -11.38 18.37
C GLU A 116 -8.70 -11.24 16.90
N SER A 117 -7.97 -12.23 16.39
CA SER A 117 -7.61 -12.28 14.96
C SER A 117 -7.68 -13.71 14.42
N SER A 118 -7.98 -13.81 13.14
CA SER A 118 -7.80 -15.05 12.37
C SER A 118 -7.43 -14.74 10.93
N PHE A 119 -6.94 -15.75 10.23
CA PHE A 119 -6.51 -15.66 8.84
C PHE A 119 -7.32 -16.62 7.98
N ALA A 120 -7.74 -16.17 6.81
CA ALA A 120 -8.41 -16.98 5.80
C ALA A 120 -7.92 -16.63 4.40
N ASP A 121 -8.15 -17.50 3.45
CA ASP A 121 -7.98 -17.18 2.03
C ASP A 121 -9.15 -16.33 1.55
N LEU A 122 -8.95 -15.01 1.50
CA LEU A 122 -10.01 -14.10 1.04
C LEU A 122 -10.14 -14.04 -0.50
N THR A 123 -9.34 -14.82 -1.24
CA THR A 123 -9.59 -15.06 -2.67
C THR A 123 -10.77 -16.02 -2.86
N ASP A 124 -11.04 -16.87 -1.85
CA ASP A 124 -12.19 -17.76 -1.77
C ASP A 124 -13.27 -17.14 -0.85
N LEU A 125 -14.40 -16.77 -1.44
CA LEU A 125 -15.51 -16.18 -0.68
C LEU A 125 -16.17 -17.17 0.31
N ALA A 126 -16.09 -18.47 0.05
CA ALA A 126 -16.60 -19.48 1.00
C ALA A 126 -15.69 -19.51 2.26
N ALA A 127 -14.38 -19.48 2.07
CA ALA A 127 -13.43 -19.37 3.17
C ALA A 127 -13.55 -18.04 3.93
N ALA A 128 -13.77 -16.94 3.21
CA ALA A 128 -14.03 -15.63 3.84
C ALA A 128 -15.27 -15.65 4.74
N ARG A 129 -16.39 -16.20 4.25
CA ARG A 129 -17.63 -16.37 5.04
C ARG A 129 -17.43 -17.25 6.26
N ALA A 130 -16.74 -18.38 6.10
CA ALA A 130 -16.46 -19.31 7.19
C ALA A 130 -15.57 -18.70 8.28
N GLY A 131 -14.70 -17.74 7.92
CA GLY A 131 -13.83 -17.01 8.85
C GLY A 131 -14.54 -15.89 9.61
N ILE A 132 -15.71 -15.44 9.19
CA ILE A 132 -16.49 -14.39 9.85
C ILE A 132 -17.15 -14.93 11.11
N ARG A 133 -17.01 -14.22 12.23
CA ARG A 133 -17.58 -14.53 13.56
C ARG A 133 -18.60 -13.47 13.98
N PRO A 134 -19.47 -13.72 14.97
CA PRO A 134 -20.43 -12.72 15.48
C PRO A 134 -19.77 -11.42 15.97
N ASN A 135 -18.54 -11.51 16.46
CA ASN A 135 -17.75 -10.35 16.91
C ASN A 135 -16.77 -9.81 15.86
N THR A 136 -16.83 -10.27 14.61
CA THR A 136 -16.02 -9.70 13.51
C THR A 136 -16.43 -8.25 13.28
N ARG A 137 -15.46 -7.35 13.30
CA ARG A 137 -15.66 -5.91 13.08
C ARG A 137 -14.81 -5.37 11.93
N LEU A 138 -13.85 -6.18 11.46
CA LEU A 138 -12.96 -5.79 10.38
C LEU A 138 -12.59 -7.00 9.53
N LEU A 139 -12.72 -6.87 8.21
CA LEU A 139 -12.03 -7.67 7.22
C LEU A 139 -10.83 -6.85 6.72
N TRP A 140 -9.63 -7.42 6.78
CA TRP A 140 -8.40 -6.80 6.32
C TRP A 140 -7.93 -7.49 5.05
N ALA A 141 -8.02 -6.80 3.93
CA ALA A 141 -7.60 -7.26 2.61
C ALA A 141 -6.31 -6.54 2.18
N GLU A 142 -5.49 -7.22 1.42
CA GLU A 142 -4.36 -6.64 0.68
C GLU A 142 -4.45 -7.13 -0.76
N THR A 143 -4.47 -6.21 -1.75
CA THR A 143 -4.65 -6.62 -3.15
C THR A 143 -4.03 -5.62 -4.13
N PRO A 144 -3.16 -6.10 -5.06
CA PRO A 144 -2.55 -7.44 -5.09
C PRO A 144 -1.74 -7.74 -3.83
N THR A 145 -1.65 -9.03 -3.44
CA THR A 145 -0.97 -9.45 -2.20
C THR A 145 0.54 -9.43 -2.32
N ASN A 146 1.23 -9.35 -1.19
CA ASN A 146 2.69 -9.43 -1.08
C ASN A 146 3.11 -10.71 -0.35
N PRO A 147 3.86 -11.66 -1.00
CA PRO A 147 4.53 -11.47 -2.29
C PRO A 147 3.87 -12.20 -3.49
N LEU A 148 2.78 -12.91 -3.33
CA LEU A 148 2.26 -13.84 -4.34
C LEU A 148 1.40 -13.18 -5.43
N MET A 149 1.17 -11.88 -5.37
CA MET A 149 0.37 -11.13 -6.36
C MET A 149 -1.04 -11.69 -6.57
N GLN A 150 -1.63 -12.27 -5.50
CA GLN A 150 -3.02 -12.70 -5.54
C GLN A 150 -3.95 -11.51 -5.62
N VAL A 151 -5.07 -11.64 -6.32
CA VAL A 151 -6.04 -10.55 -6.48
C VAL A 151 -7.35 -10.93 -5.80
N LEU A 152 -7.80 -10.09 -4.89
CA LEU A 152 -9.04 -10.27 -4.14
C LEU A 152 -10.19 -9.51 -4.82
N ASP A 153 -11.39 -10.09 -4.89
CA ASP A 153 -12.59 -9.41 -5.38
C ASP A 153 -13.14 -8.47 -4.30
N LEU A 154 -12.79 -7.19 -4.42
CA LEU A 154 -13.14 -6.19 -3.40
C LEU A 154 -14.63 -5.95 -3.28
N ARG A 155 -15.41 -5.99 -4.40
CA ARG A 155 -16.86 -5.81 -4.35
C ARG A 155 -17.54 -6.96 -3.60
N ALA A 156 -17.08 -8.18 -3.85
CA ALA A 156 -17.60 -9.34 -3.18
C ALA A 156 -17.25 -9.32 -1.67
N LEU A 157 -16.00 -8.99 -1.31
CA LEU A 157 -15.57 -8.86 0.09
C LEU A 157 -16.30 -7.73 0.83
N ALA A 158 -16.53 -6.59 0.18
CA ALA A 158 -17.31 -5.49 0.76
C ALA A 158 -18.76 -5.92 1.08
N ALA A 159 -19.37 -6.71 0.20
CA ALA A 159 -20.68 -7.25 0.45
C ALA A 159 -20.71 -8.24 1.64
N GLU A 160 -19.68 -9.09 1.79
CA GLU A 160 -19.54 -9.99 2.96
C GLU A 160 -19.32 -9.21 4.25
N ALA A 161 -18.45 -8.21 4.23
CA ALA A 161 -18.21 -7.33 5.39
C ALA A 161 -19.49 -6.63 5.82
N SER A 162 -20.23 -6.02 4.88
CA SER A 162 -21.49 -5.34 5.15
C SER A 162 -22.55 -6.27 5.75
N ARG A 163 -22.70 -7.51 5.22
CA ARG A 163 -23.62 -8.50 5.78
C ARG A 163 -23.30 -8.89 7.22
N ALA A 164 -22.02 -8.88 7.57
CA ALA A 164 -21.55 -9.20 8.90
C ALA A 164 -21.59 -8.00 9.88
N GLY A 165 -21.97 -6.80 9.43
CA GLY A 165 -21.85 -5.57 10.22
C GLY A 165 -20.38 -5.20 10.49
N ALA A 166 -19.46 -5.70 9.69
CA ALA A 166 -18.03 -5.40 9.74
C ALA A 166 -17.66 -4.38 8.66
N ARG A 167 -16.46 -3.78 8.78
CA ARG A 167 -15.86 -2.92 7.76
C ARG A 167 -14.86 -3.67 6.92
N LEU A 168 -14.65 -3.21 5.71
CA LEU A 168 -13.57 -3.64 4.84
C LEU A 168 -12.46 -2.58 4.81
N LEU A 169 -11.27 -2.92 5.32
CA LEU A 169 -10.04 -2.18 5.12
C LEU A 169 -9.23 -2.87 4.03
N VAL A 170 -8.74 -2.07 3.08
CA VAL A 170 -7.90 -2.56 1.98
C VAL A 170 -6.54 -1.89 2.05
N ASP A 171 -5.48 -2.67 2.14
CA ASP A 171 -4.14 -2.18 1.85
C ASP A 171 -3.99 -2.08 0.32
N GLY A 172 -4.02 -0.85 -0.17
CA GLY A 172 -3.93 -0.49 -1.59
C GLY A 172 -2.51 -0.12 -2.03
N THR A 173 -1.49 -0.42 -1.22
CA THR A 173 -0.11 0.03 -1.44
C THR A 173 0.45 -0.40 -2.79
N PHE A 174 0.17 -1.62 -3.27
CA PHE A 174 0.67 -2.13 -4.54
C PHE A 174 -0.08 -1.57 -5.75
N ALA A 175 -1.41 -1.50 -5.67
CA ALA A 175 -2.21 -0.99 -6.77
C ALA A 175 -2.15 0.52 -6.90
N THR A 176 -2.05 1.26 -5.81
CA THR A 176 -2.18 2.72 -5.75
C THR A 176 -3.53 3.23 -6.24
N PRO A 177 -3.94 4.45 -5.90
CA PRO A 177 -5.19 5.03 -6.42
C PRO A 177 -5.16 5.30 -7.94
N ALA A 178 -3.99 5.22 -8.58
CA ALA A 178 -3.86 5.34 -10.03
C ALA A 178 -4.44 4.12 -10.76
N LEU A 179 -4.36 2.93 -10.16
CA LEU A 179 -4.83 1.69 -10.79
C LEU A 179 -6.12 1.16 -10.18
N GLN A 180 -6.33 1.33 -8.88
CA GLN A 180 -7.47 0.79 -8.16
C GLN A 180 -7.87 1.71 -7.03
N ARG A 181 -9.14 2.03 -6.92
CA ARG A 181 -9.71 2.85 -5.84
C ARG A 181 -10.68 2.00 -5.02
N PRO A 182 -10.21 1.39 -3.93
CA PRO A 182 -11.02 0.45 -3.13
C PRO A 182 -12.29 1.05 -2.56
N LEU A 183 -12.32 2.36 -2.24
CA LEU A 183 -13.53 3.04 -1.76
C LEU A 183 -14.66 3.00 -2.78
N GLU A 184 -14.36 3.13 -4.09
CA GLU A 184 -15.34 3.02 -5.19
C GLU A 184 -15.82 1.58 -5.39
N LEU A 185 -15.08 0.60 -4.85
CA LEU A 185 -15.40 -0.83 -4.90
C LEU A 185 -16.12 -1.32 -3.63
N GLY A 186 -16.40 -0.41 -2.68
CA GLY A 186 -17.18 -0.71 -1.49
C GLY A 186 -16.36 -0.83 -0.20
N ALA A 187 -15.04 -0.68 -0.24
CA ALA A 187 -14.21 -0.62 0.98
C ALA A 187 -14.60 0.59 1.84
N ASP A 188 -14.43 0.47 3.14
CA ASP A 188 -14.67 1.55 4.10
C ASP A 188 -13.43 2.39 4.34
N VAL A 189 -12.27 1.75 4.24
CA VAL A 189 -10.95 2.35 4.51
C VAL A 189 -9.91 1.81 3.55
N VAL A 190 -9.04 2.70 3.07
CA VAL A 190 -7.84 2.32 2.33
C VAL A 190 -6.62 2.70 3.14
N LEU A 191 -5.70 1.75 3.28
CA LEU A 191 -4.39 1.95 3.86
C LEU A 191 -3.36 2.08 2.75
N HIS A 192 -2.41 2.99 2.91
CA HIS A 192 -1.23 3.09 2.06
C HIS A 192 0.05 3.19 2.89
N SER A 193 1.06 2.43 2.53
CA SER A 193 2.44 2.81 2.80
C SER A 193 2.83 3.89 1.79
N THR A 194 2.80 5.16 2.19
CA THR A 194 3.21 6.27 1.31
C THR A 194 4.70 6.25 0.98
N THR A 195 5.47 5.45 1.71
CA THR A 195 6.87 5.08 1.46
C THR A 195 7.11 4.56 0.05
N LYS A 196 6.08 3.92 -0.54
CA LYS A 196 6.17 3.17 -1.80
C LYS A 196 5.85 4.08 -2.99
N TYR A 197 5.01 3.66 -3.90
CA TYR A 197 4.64 4.40 -5.12
C TYR A 197 4.22 5.86 -4.89
N LEU A 198 3.58 6.17 -3.75
CA LEU A 198 3.10 7.53 -3.49
C LEU A 198 4.26 8.51 -3.30
N GLY A 199 5.30 8.13 -2.56
CA GLY A 199 6.59 8.84 -2.53
C GLY A 199 7.36 8.63 -3.83
N GLY A 200 7.58 7.38 -4.22
CA GLY A 200 8.01 6.93 -5.53
C GLY A 200 9.48 7.12 -5.88
N HIS A 201 10.33 7.48 -4.91
CA HIS A 201 11.75 7.78 -5.14
C HIS A 201 12.68 7.16 -4.09
N SER A 202 12.19 6.18 -3.32
CA SER A 202 12.97 5.44 -2.30
C SER A 202 13.61 6.32 -1.20
N ASP A 203 13.09 7.53 -0.97
CA ASP A 203 13.69 8.60 -0.16
C ASP A 203 12.79 9.12 0.98
N VAL A 204 11.59 8.55 1.17
CA VAL A 204 10.64 8.98 2.19
C VAL A 204 9.94 7.81 2.86
N LEU A 205 9.74 7.93 4.17
CA LEU A 205 8.93 6.99 4.97
C LEU A 205 7.61 7.67 5.36
N GLY A 206 6.49 6.95 5.21
CA GLY A 206 5.20 7.44 5.65
C GLY A 206 4.07 6.43 5.46
N GLY A 207 2.91 6.76 6.00
CA GLY A 207 1.69 5.99 5.86
C GLY A 207 0.45 6.87 5.79
N ALA A 208 -0.64 6.32 5.30
CA ALA A 208 -1.91 7.01 5.26
C ALA A 208 -3.09 6.05 5.43
N LEU A 209 -4.17 6.58 6.00
CA LEU A 209 -5.51 6.02 5.93
C LEU A 209 -6.39 7.00 5.19
N VAL A 210 -7.19 6.50 4.25
CA VAL A 210 -8.24 7.27 3.59
C VAL A 210 -9.57 6.57 3.86
N VAL A 211 -10.56 7.33 4.30
CA VAL A 211 -11.87 6.80 4.71
C VAL A 211 -12.97 7.23 3.76
N ARG A 212 -13.94 6.35 3.56
CA ARG A 212 -15.15 6.66 2.78
C ARG A 212 -16.01 7.70 3.45
N ALA A 213 -16.12 7.67 4.79
CA ALA A 213 -16.89 8.61 5.60
C ALA A 213 -16.13 9.02 6.87
N ARG A 214 -16.30 10.28 7.26
CA ARG A 214 -15.78 10.80 8.54
C ARG A 214 -16.79 10.52 9.66
N ASP A 215 -16.68 9.36 10.27
CA ASP A 215 -17.54 8.88 11.34
C ASP A 215 -16.79 8.77 12.68
N ASP A 216 -17.45 8.20 13.71
CA ASP A 216 -16.88 8.03 15.05
C ASP A 216 -15.58 7.19 15.04
N ARG A 217 -15.47 6.22 14.13
CA ARG A 217 -14.23 5.44 13.97
C ARG A 217 -13.08 6.31 13.45
N PHE A 218 -13.35 7.14 12.44
CA PHE A 218 -12.37 8.11 11.95
C PHE A 218 -11.94 9.08 13.06
N ALA A 219 -12.88 9.62 13.83
CA ALA A 219 -12.58 10.50 14.96
C ALA A 219 -11.69 9.81 16.01
N ARG A 220 -11.95 8.53 16.30
CA ARG A 220 -11.14 7.73 17.24
C ARG A 220 -9.73 7.49 16.70
N VAL A 221 -9.57 7.16 15.41
CA VAL A 221 -8.26 7.02 14.78
C VAL A 221 -7.48 8.33 14.81
N GLN A 222 -8.14 9.46 14.55
CA GLN A 222 -7.54 10.79 14.64
C GLN A 222 -7.11 11.10 16.07
N HIS A 223 -7.93 10.77 17.07
CA HIS A 223 -7.59 10.91 18.48
C HIS A 223 -6.39 10.04 18.86
N ASN A 224 -6.37 8.76 18.45
CA ASN A 224 -5.24 7.86 18.70
C ASN A 224 -3.94 8.41 18.07
N ARG A 225 -4.01 8.92 16.83
CA ARG A 225 -2.86 9.58 16.20
C ARG A 225 -2.35 10.76 17.03
N HIS A 226 -3.27 11.61 17.52
CA HIS A 226 -2.91 12.77 18.34
C HIS A 226 -2.26 12.35 19.67
N ILE A 227 -2.87 11.41 20.39
CA ILE A 227 -2.39 11.04 21.75
C ILE A 227 -1.15 10.17 21.72
N LEU A 228 -1.10 9.17 20.83
CA LEU A 228 0.02 8.23 20.74
C LEU A 228 1.18 8.77 19.90
N GLY A 229 0.95 9.79 19.06
CA GLY A 229 1.97 10.55 18.36
C GLY A 229 2.58 9.95 17.09
N PRO A 230 2.01 8.94 16.40
CA PRO A 230 2.58 8.38 15.18
C PRO A 230 2.34 9.27 13.94
N ILE A 231 2.57 10.57 14.07
CA ILE A 231 2.33 11.57 13.02
C ILE A 231 3.39 11.53 11.92
N ALA A 232 3.02 11.86 10.68
CA ALA A 232 3.98 12.13 9.62
C ALA A 232 4.72 13.45 9.89
N SER A 233 6.02 13.53 9.57
CA SER A 233 6.71 14.82 9.62
C SER A 233 6.24 15.75 8.48
N PRO A 234 6.29 17.09 8.64
CA PRO A 234 5.97 18.00 7.55
C PRO A 234 6.84 17.81 6.31
N PHE A 235 8.13 17.53 6.50
CA PHE A 235 9.05 17.29 5.40
C PHE A 235 8.67 16.02 4.62
N ALA A 236 8.43 14.90 5.31
CA ALA A 236 7.97 13.67 4.67
C ALA A 236 6.62 13.88 3.96
N SER A 237 5.69 14.61 4.57
CA SER A 237 4.39 14.93 3.97
C SER A 237 4.55 15.73 2.67
N TRP A 238 5.46 16.71 2.65
CA TRP A 238 5.75 17.49 1.45
C TRP A 238 6.40 16.64 0.35
N MET A 239 7.33 15.74 0.70
CA MET A 239 7.97 14.82 -0.24
C MET A 239 6.94 13.89 -0.89
N VAL A 240 6.03 13.31 -0.10
CA VAL A 240 4.94 12.48 -0.62
C VAL A 240 4.00 13.31 -1.51
N LEU A 241 3.60 14.51 -1.10
CA LEU A 241 2.77 15.40 -1.92
C LEU A 241 3.44 15.71 -3.28
N ARG A 242 4.75 15.94 -3.29
CA ARG A 242 5.54 16.10 -4.51
C ARG A 242 5.51 14.83 -5.37
N GLY A 243 5.68 13.66 -4.76
CA GLY A 243 5.63 12.36 -5.43
C GLY A 243 4.28 12.07 -6.09
N LEU A 244 3.18 12.42 -5.41
CA LEU A 244 1.82 12.23 -5.94
C LEU A 244 1.59 12.92 -7.28
N ARG A 245 2.19 14.08 -7.50
CA ARG A 245 2.00 14.87 -8.73
C ARG A 245 2.49 14.15 -10.00
N THR A 246 3.37 13.15 -9.85
CA THR A 246 3.87 12.32 -10.95
C THR A 246 3.43 10.86 -10.86
N LEU A 247 2.54 10.53 -9.91
CA LEU A 247 2.12 9.15 -9.66
C LEU A 247 1.53 8.49 -10.91
N ALA A 248 0.63 9.18 -11.61
CA ALA A 248 -0.06 8.63 -12.78
C ALA A 248 0.94 8.18 -13.86
N CYS A 249 1.83 9.07 -14.29
CA CYS A 249 2.79 8.76 -15.37
C CYS A 249 3.84 7.72 -14.95
N ARG A 250 4.28 7.71 -13.67
CA ARG A 250 5.20 6.68 -13.18
C ARG A 250 4.56 5.31 -13.18
N VAL A 251 3.37 5.19 -12.57
CA VAL A 251 2.68 3.89 -12.44
C VAL A 251 2.22 3.34 -13.78
N GLU A 252 1.80 4.21 -14.72
CA GLU A 252 1.48 3.81 -16.10
C GLU A 252 2.70 3.20 -16.79
N ARG A 253 3.84 3.89 -16.77
CA ARG A 253 5.09 3.39 -17.37
C ARG A 253 5.58 2.10 -16.70
N GLN A 254 5.61 2.06 -15.37
CA GLN A 254 6.03 0.90 -14.60
C GLN A 254 5.13 -0.31 -14.87
N SER A 255 3.80 -0.12 -14.96
CA SER A 255 2.86 -1.20 -15.29
C SER A 255 3.06 -1.73 -16.71
N ALA A 256 3.30 -0.86 -17.68
CA ALA A 256 3.62 -1.27 -19.05
C ALA A 256 4.91 -2.08 -19.11
N ASN A 257 5.95 -1.63 -18.41
CA ASN A 257 7.22 -2.34 -18.31
C ASN A 257 7.02 -3.73 -17.67
N ALA A 258 6.30 -3.81 -16.54
CA ALA A 258 6.05 -5.06 -15.85
C ALA A 258 5.28 -6.07 -16.72
N LEU A 259 4.29 -5.61 -17.48
CA LEU A 259 3.56 -6.47 -18.40
C LEU A 259 4.45 -7.01 -19.52
N ALA A 260 5.33 -6.17 -20.09
CA ALA A 260 6.28 -6.60 -21.12
C ALA A 260 7.25 -7.65 -20.57
N ILE A 261 7.81 -7.43 -19.38
CA ILE A 261 8.71 -8.36 -18.70
C ILE A 261 7.99 -9.67 -18.38
N ALA A 262 6.79 -9.62 -17.80
CA ALA A 262 6.03 -10.82 -17.45
C ALA A 262 5.77 -11.71 -18.67
N ARG A 263 5.34 -11.11 -19.79
CA ARG A 263 5.11 -11.83 -21.07
C ARG A 263 6.38 -12.41 -21.66
N ALA A 264 7.51 -11.68 -21.55
CA ALA A 264 8.80 -12.14 -22.08
C ALA A 264 9.41 -13.30 -21.28
N LEU A 265 9.00 -13.44 -20.02
CA LEU A 265 9.48 -14.47 -19.09
C LEU A 265 8.50 -15.63 -18.91
N GLU A 266 7.22 -15.48 -19.30
CA GLU A 266 6.23 -16.55 -19.20
C GLU A 266 6.66 -17.76 -20.03
N GLY A 267 6.72 -18.94 -19.39
CA GLY A 267 7.21 -20.17 -20.03
C GLY A 267 8.74 -20.32 -20.12
N HIS A 268 9.51 -19.43 -19.52
CA HIS A 268 10.97 -19.58 -19.47
C HIS A 268 11.36 -20.89 -18.74
N PRO A 269 12.26 -21.74 -19.29
CA PRO A 269 12.53 -23.08 -18.74
C PRO A 269 13.14 -23.08 -17.33
N ARG A 270 13.75 -21.98 -16.91
CA ARG A 270 14.31 -21.80 -15.56
C ARG A 270 13.29 -21.23 -14.56
N LEU A 271 12.05 -20.98 -14.95
CA LEU A 271 10.99 -20.47 -14.08
C LEU A 271 9.91 -21.52 -13.88
N VAL A 272 9.57 -21.77 -12.63
CA VAL A 272 8.43 -22.61 -12.21
C VAL A 272 7.12 -21.85 -12.42
N ALA A 273 7.13 -20.55 -12.14
CA ALA A 273 5.96 -19.69 -12.32
C ALA A 273 6.36 -18.19 -12.39
N VAL A 274 5.54 -17.41 -13.09
CA VAL A 274 5.53 -15.94 -13.06
C VAL A 274 4.22 -15.48 -12.44
N HIS A 275 4.27 -14.93 -11.25
CA HIS A 275 3.11 -14.36 -10.57
C HIS A 275 2.95 -12.89 -10.96
N TYR A 276 2.01 -12.61 -11.84
CA TYR A 276 1.67 -11.24 -12.27
C TYR A 276 0.21 -11.17 -12.68
N PRO A 277 -0.60 -10.23 -12.14
CA PRO A 277 -2.03 -10.18 -12.40
C PRO A 277 -2.40 -9.96 -13.88
N GLY A 278 -1.47 -9.43 -14.68
CA GLY A 278 -1.66 -9.18 -16.12
C GLY A 278 -1.49 -10.39 -17.04
N LEU A 279 -1.05 -11.55 -16.53
CA LEU A 279 -0.97 -12.79 -17.29
C LEU A 279 -2.29 -13.56 -17.21
N LEU A 280 -2.69 -14.17 -18.34
CA LEU A 280 -3.89 -15.03 -18.40
C LEU A 280 -3.75 -16.28 -17.52
N SER A 281 -2.53 -16.72 -17.25
CA SER A 281 -2.21 -17.82 -16.34
C SER A 281 -2.41 -17.47 -14.86
N ASN A 282 -2.55 -16.18 -14.50
CA ASN A 282 -2.82 -15.77 -13.12
C ASN A 282 -4.30 -16.03 -12.76
N PRO A 283 -4.59 -16.79 -11.68
CA PRO A 283 -5.98 -17.09 -11.28
C PRO A 283 -6.84 -15.85 -11.01
N GLY A 284 -6.22 -14.74 -10.61
CA GLY A 284 -6.89 -13.47 -10.31
C GLY A 284 -7.01 -12.53 -11.52
N HIS A 285 -6.59 -12.92 -12.73
CA HIS A 285 -6.54 -12.06 -13.91
C HIS A 285 -7.89 -11.38 -14.21
N GLU A 286 -8.98 -12.15 -14.27
CA GLU A 286 -10.30 -11.63 -14.58
C GLU A 286 -10.84 -10.69 -13.48
N VAL A 287 -10.47 -10.93 -12.22
CA VAL A 287 -10.80 -10.01 -11.12
C VAL A 287 -10.01 -8.71 -11.27
N ALA A 288 -8.69 -8.80 -11.51
CA ALA A 288 -7.84 -7.63 -11.75
C ALA A 288 -8.36 -6.78 -12.91
N LYS A 289 -8.71 -7.40 -14.03
CA LYS A 289 -9.24 -6.74 -15.23
C LYS A 289 -10.55 -5.97 -14.98
N ARG A 290 -11.39 -6.45 -14.04
CA ARG A 290 -12.65 -5.78 -13.71
C ARG A 290 -12.50 -4.60 -12.77
N GLN A 291 -11.49 -4.61 -11.89
CA GLN A 291 -11.37 -3.64 -10.80
C GLN A 291 -10.12 -2.73 -10.87
N MET A 292 -9.18 -3.02 -11.77
CA MET A 292 -7.96 -2.26 -11.96
C MET A 292 -7.88 -1.70 -13.38
N SER A 293 -7.29 -0.50 -13.54
CA SER A 293 -7.06 0.12 -14.87
C SER A 293 -5.84 -0.44 -15.59
N ALA A 294 -4.86 -0.99 -14.86
CA ALA A 294 -3.73 -1.78 -15.31
C ALA A 294 -3.29 -2.71 -14.17
N PHE A 295 -2.30 -3.58 -14.42
CA PHE A 295 -2.00 -4.71 -13.52
C PHE A 295 -0.87 -4.45 -12.51
N GLY A 296 -0.37 -3.20 -12.44
CA GLY A 296 0.66 -2.80 -11.50
C GLY A 296 2.08 -3.15 -11.95
N ALA A 297 3.05 -2.84 -11.09
CA ALA A 297 4.46 -3.00 -11.40
C ALA A 297 5.20 -3.94 -10.44
N MET A 298 4.46 -4.69 -9.64
CA MET A 298 5.00 -5.77 -8.82
C MET A 298 4.79 -7.11 -9.51
N MET A 299 5.79 -7.96 -9.45
CA MET A 299 5.70 -9.36 -9.87
C MET A 299 6.54 -10.26 -8.96
N ALA A 300 6.29 -11.57 -9.02
CA ALA A 300 7.16 -12.54 -8.37
C ALA A 300 7.49 -13.68 -9.34
N LEU A 301 8.74 -14.13 -9.28
CA LEU A 301 9.26 -15.24 -10.07
C LEU A 301 9.55 -16.42 -9.15
N ARG A 302 9.02 -17.60 -9.48
CA ARG A 302 9.42 -18.87 -8.86
C ARG A 302 10.53 -19.47 -9.71
N VAL A 303 11.73 -19.58 -9.16
CA VAL A 303 12.94 -19.98 -9.91
C VAL A 303 13.20 -21.49 -9.73
N ALA A 304 13.47 -22.20 -10.82
CA ALA A 304 13.85 -23.61 -10.75
C ALA A 304 15.19 -23.79 -9.99
N GLY A 305 15.29 -24.87 -9.23
CA GLY A 305 16.45 -25.13 -8.36
C GLY A 305 16.29 -24.60 -6.94
N GLY A 306 15.07 -24.21 -6.55
CA GLY A 306 14.74 -23.84 -5.18
C GLY A 306 15.47 -22.56 -4.74
N ARG A 307 15.80 -22.49 -3.45
CA ARG A 307 16.50 -21.36 -2.83
C ARG A 307 17.80 -20.99 -3.56
N ASP A 308 18.63 -22.00 -3.88
CA ASP A 308 19.94 -21.77 -4.52
C ASP A 308 19.78 -21.21 -5.93
N GLY A 309 18.77 -21.69 -6.68
CA GLY A 309 18.41 -21.13 -7.97
C GLY A 309 18.03 -19.67 -7.88
N ALA A 310 17.11 -19.32 -6.96
CA ALA A 310 16.65 -17.95 -6.74
C ALA A 310 17.79 -17.02 -6.30
N VAL A 311 18.57 -17.42 -5.31
CA VAL A 311 19.74 -16.65 -4.83
C VAL A 311 20.79 -16.51 -5.93
N GLY A 312 20.99 -17.55 -6.76
CA GLY A 312 21.87 -17.51 -7.92
C GLY A 312 21.47 -16.44 -8.93
N VAL A 313 20.18 -16.36 -9.28
CA VAL A 313 19.65 -15.30 -10.16
C VAL A 313 19.86 -13.93 -9.51
N ALA A 314 19.50 -13.77 -8.23
CA ALA A 314 19.68 -12.51 -7.51
C ALA A 314 21.14 -12.00 -7.48
N ARG A 315 22.11 -12.88 -7.56
CA ARG A 315 23.54 -12.52 -7.63
C ARG A 315 23.99 -12.09 -9.03
N ARG A 316 23.28 -12.52 -10.08
CA ARG A 316 23.71 -12.30 -11.48
C ARG A 316 23.04 -11.11 -12.15
N VAL A 317 21.92 -10.60 -11.60
CA VAL A 317 21.31 -9.36 -12.13
C VAL A 317 22.30 -8.20 -12.00
N ARG A 318 22.25 -7.28 -12.96
CA ARG A 318 23.18 -6.16 -13.11
C ARG A 318 22.50 -4.81 -13.01
N LEU A 319 21.23 -4.74 -13.42
CA LEU A 319 20.41 -3.54 -13.40
C LEU A 319 19.51 -3.49 -12.16
N PHE A 320 18.94 -4.64 -11.78
CA PHE A 320 18.13 -4.72 -10.57
C PHE A 320 18.98 -4.55 -9.32
N THR A 321 18.58 -3.63 -8.45
CA THR A 321 19.20 -3.50 -7.13
C THR A 321 18.61 -4.54 -6.16
N ASN A 322 19.48 -5.34 -5.53
CA ASN A 322 19.08 -6.24 -4.44
C ASN A 322 18.76 -5.41 -3.20
N ALA A 323 17.50 -5.11 -2.97
CA ALA A 323 17.05 -4.28 -1.85
C ALA A 323 15.61 -4.58 -1.45
N THR A 324 15.34 -4.37 -0.17
CA THR A 324 13.96 -4.32 0.36
C THR A 324 13.29 -3.02 -0.09
N SER A 325 12.02 -3.01 -0.21
CA SER A 325 11.11 -1.94 -0.61
C SER A 325 10.55 -2.17 -2.03
N LEU A 326 9.88 -1.16 -2.59
CA LEU A 326 9.23 -1.23 -3.89
C LEU A 326 8.69 0.14 -4.30
N GLY A 327 8.31 0.25 -5.57
CA GLY A 327 7.56 1.41 -6.08
C GLY A 327 8.39 2.66 -6.31
N GLY A 328 9.73 2.54 -6.23
CA GLY A 328 10.66 3.58 -6.66
C GLY A 328 10.75 3.69 -8.17
N VAL A 329 11.58 4.63 -8.65
CA VAL A 329 11.86 4.82 -10.07
C VAL A 329 12.82 3.76 -10.61
N GLU A 330 13.64 3.18 -9.73
CA GLU A 330 14.57 2.09 -9.99
C GLU A 330 13.92 0.72 -9.83
N SER A 331 14.40 -0.27 -10.59
CA SER A 331 14.00 -1.66 -10.46
C SER A 331 14.70 -2.36 -9.30
N LEU A 332 13.93 -3.00 -8.42
CA LEU A 332 14.42 -3.75 -7.27
C LEU A 332 14.09 -5.24 -7.41
N LEU A 333 14.95 -6.08 -6.87
CA LEU A 333 14.76 -7.52 -6.77
C LEU A 333 15.13 -7.99 -5.37
N GLU A 334 14.37 -8.91 -4.81
CA GLU A 334 14.59 -9.43 -3.46
C GLU A 334 14.25 -10.91 -3.37
N HIS A 335 15.15 -11.72 -2.82
CA HIS A 335 14.83 -13.08 -2.37
C HIS A 335 14.04 -13.00 -1.07
N ARG A 336 12.72 -13.14 -1.18
CA ARG A 336 11.80 -12.68 -0.14
C ARG A 336 11.94 -13.43 1.18
N VAL A 337 12.09 -14.76 1.14
CA VAL A 337 12.29 -15.59 2.35
C VAL A 337 13.51 -15.19 3.17
N SER A 338 14.58 -14.68 2.53
CA SER A 338 15.80 -14.28 3.24
C SER A 338 15.64 -13.07 4.15
N VAL A 339 14.56 -12.30 3.99
CA VAL A 339 14.32 -11.03 4.71
C VAL A 339 13.00 -11.05 5.50
N GLU A 340 12.26 -12.16 5.47
CA GLU A 340 11.06 -12.36 6.28
C GLU A 340 11.36 -13.11 7.59
N SER A 341 10.37 -13.14 8.48
CA SER A 341 10.48 -13.93 9.70
C SER A 341 10.50 -15.43 9.39
N PRO A 342 11.06 -16.28 10.30
CA PRO A 342 11.09 -17.73 10.11
C PRO A 342 9.72 -18.39 9.87
N ASP A 343 8.64 -17.74 10.32
CA ASP A 343 7.25 -18.26 10.20
C ASP A 343 6.61 -17.88 8.85
N THR A 344 7.40 -17.43 7.87
CA THR A 344 6.88 -17.07 6.55
C THR A 344 6.36 -18.28 5.80
N THR A 345 5.28 -18.05 5.03
CA THR A 345 4.73 -19.05 4.08
C THR A 345 5.21 -18.80 2.66
N THR A 346 6.10 -17.85 2.47
CA THR A 346 6.68 -17.50 1.17
C THR A 346 7.52 -18.67 0.64
N PRO A 347 7.35 -19.09 -0.64
CA PRO A 347 8.17 -20.14 -1.22
C PRO A 347 9.66 -19.79 -1.27
N ASP A 348 10.52 -20.79 -0.97
CA ASP A 348 11.98 -20.64 -0.94
C ASP A 348 12.62 -20.18 -2.25
N ASP A 349 11.97 -20.46 -3.36
CA ASP A 349 12.44 -20.17 -4.72
C ASP A 349 11.90 -18.84 -5.25
N LEU A 350 11.29 -18.01 -4.40
CA LEU A 350 10.59 -16.81 -4.82
C LEU A 350 11.48 -15.57 -4.79
N LEU A 351 11.59 -14.92 -5.96
CA LEU A 351 12.09 -13.57 -6.13
C LEU A 351 10.94 -12.60 -6.32
N ARG A 352 10.84 -11.56 -5.48
CA ARG A 352 9.90 -10.47 -5.67
C ARG A 352 10.60 -9.32 -6.42
N LEU A 353 9.97 -8.82 -7.48
CA LEU A 353 10.47 -7.73 -8.30
C LEU A 353 9.54 -6.52 -8.18
N SER A 354 10.13 -5.33 -8.06
CA SER A 354 9.49 -4.03 -8.23
C SER A 354 10.07 -3.40 -9.49
N ILE A 355 9.24 -3.22 -10.50
CA ILE A 355 9.68 -2.74 -11.81
C ILE A 355 9.68 -1.21 -11.83
N GLY A 356 10.80 -0.64 -12.23
CA GLY A 356 11.05 0.79 -12.34
C GLY A 356 10.72 1.39 -13.71
N LEU A 357 11.37 2.51 -14.00
CA LEU A 357 11.15 3.31 -15.22
C LEU A 357 12.16 3.04 -16.33
N GLU A 358 13.12 2.17 -16.11
CA GLU A 358 14.14 1.77 -17.08
C GLU A 358 13.51 1.24 -18.37
N HIS A 359 14.29 1.11 -19.43
CA HIS A 359 13.79 0.53 -20.67
C HIS A 359 13.45 -0.96 -20.45
N PRO A 360 12.27 -1.44 -20.84
CA PRO A 360 11.84 -2.81 -20.55
C PRO A 360 12.74 -3.87 -21.20
N ASP A 361 13.30 -3.60 -22.39
CA ASP A 361 14.18 -4.56 -23.06
C ASP A 361 15.49 -4.75 -22.29
N ASP A 362 16.05 -3.70 -21.71
CA ASP A 362 17.25 -3.79 -20.87
C ASP A 362 16.99 -4.65 -19.63
N LEU A 363 15.81 -4.47 -18.98
CA LEU A 363 15.41 -5.28 -17.84
C LEU A 363 15.15 -6.74 -18.20
N ILE A 364 14.56 -7.00 -19.38
CA ILE A 364 14.32 -8.36 -19.89
C ILE A 364 15.66 -9.05 -20.19
N GLU A 365 16.60 -8.35 -20.82
CA GLU A 365 17.93 -8.89 -21.13
C GLU A 365 18.69 -9.22 -19.83
N ASP A 366 18.63 -8.32 -18.84
CA ASP A 366 19.27 -8.54 -17.54
C ASP A 366 18.69 -9.77 -16.81
N LEU A 367 17.36 -9.93 -16.80
CA LEU A 367 16.75 -11.10 -16.18
C LEU A 367 17.05 -12.40 -16.93
N ARG A 368 17.03 -12.39 -18.28
CA ARG A 368 17.35 -13.56 -19.09
C ARG A 368 18.79 -14.01 -18.87
N GLN A 369 19.76 -13.10 -18.96
CA GLN A 369 21.17 -13.47 -18.72
C GLN A 369 21.38 -14.01 -17.30
N ALA A 370 20.65 -13.48 -16.31
CA ALA A 370 20.72 -13.96 -14.93
C ALA A 370 20.08 -15.34 -14.75
N LEU A 371 19.01 -15.65 -15.48
CA LEU A 371 18.36 -16.96 -15.48
C LEU A 371 19.19 -18.01 -16.22
N ASP A 372 19.74 -17.68 -17.40
CA ASP A 372 20.47 -18.62 -18.28
C ASP A 372 21.89 -18.92 -17.79
N GLY A 373 22.50 -18.03 -17.02
CA GLY A 373 23.87 -18.17 -16.50
C GLY A 373 24.04 -19.12 -15.31
N GLY A 374 23.02 -19.95 -15.00
CA GLY A 374 23.01 -20.88 -13.87
C GLY A 374 23.01 -22.35 -14.23
#